data_a788d92665ed7bad88e122efc769d382
#
_entry.id   a788d92665ed7bad88e122efc769d382
#
_cell.length_a   1.000
_cell.length_b   1.000
_cell.length_c   1.000
_cell.angle_alpha   90.00
_cell.angle_beta   90.00
_cell.angle_gamma   90.00
#
_symmetry.space_group_name_H-M   'P 1'
#
loop_
_entity.id
_entity.type
_entity.pdbx_description
1 polymer ?
#
loop_
_entity_poly.entity_id
_entity_poly.type
_entity_poly.pdbx_seq_one_letter_code
_entity_poly.pdbx_strand_id
1 'polypeptide(L)'
;VCLDSLQKQTFTDFEVILIDDASPNDSVAQLQNKLPPNTVFLPQERNVGFAAANNIGMRRALDDGCDFALLLNNDTSVRPDFLETLLAETPAGAVSCPKMLFMDPPDEIWFAGGELDPKTGKVKHLGGHKKDGPEFAEKKQVSFITFCCVLLPRAVIEKVGYLDETLFMYCEDVDYCIRLAQEGVPMWFLPDAVIHHKAGGSAGGMLSVYYITRNTLYLTCKGKSAAYAKLKTILPLLTGAARYALTKLLGRKKGRSYGAFRGAVDFWNGKMGRMEG
;
A
#
# COMPACT_ATOMS: atom_id res chain seq x y z
N VAL A 1 -13.63 8.14 -11.84
CA VAL A 1 -13.25 9.13 -10.81
C VAL A 1 -11.73 9.32 -10.78
N CYS A 2 -10.91 8.28 -10.51
CA CYS A 2 -9.45 8.44 -10.46
C CYS A 2 -8.87 8.95 -11.78
N LEU A 3 -9.07 8.23 -12.89
CA LEU A 3 -8.59 8.63 -14.21
C LEU A 3 -9.13 10.01 -14.66
N ASP A 4 -10.41 10.31 -14.37
CA ASP A 4 -10.99 11.62 -14.70
C ASP A 4 -10.33 12.77 -13.92
N SER A 5 -9.84 12.50 -12.70
CA SER A 5 -9.12 13.49 -11.90
C SER A 5 -7.67 13.68 -12.36
N LEU A 6 -7.04 12.63 -12.87
CA LEU A 6 -5.72 12.71 -13.50
C LEU A 6 -5.74 13.50 -14.82
N GLN A 7 -6.81 13.39 -15.61
CA GLN A 7 -6.97 14.20 -16.84
C GLN A 7 -7.07 15.71 -16.59
N LYS A 8 -7.36 16.12 -15.37
CA LYS A 8 -7.54 17.53 -14.98
C LYS A 8 -6.30 18.14 -14.32
N GLN A 9 -5.18 17.43 -14.31
CA GLN A 9 -3.96 17.93 -13.69
C GLN A 9 -3.41 19.15 -14.45
N THR A 10 -2.93 20.14 -13.69
CA THR A 10 -2.22 21.33 -14.24
C THR A 10 -0.84 20.96 -14.76
N PHE A 11 -0.15 20.04 -14.08
CA PHE A 11 1.08 19.43 -14.55
C PHE A 11 0.73 18.37 -15.61
N THR A 12 1.29 18.48 -16.80
CA THR A 12 0.93 17.65 -17.96
C THR A 12 2.02 16.71 -18.45
N ASP A 13 3.24 16.86 -17.95
CA ASP A 13 4.39 16.03 -18.33
C ASP A 13 4.42 14.73 -17.50
N PHE A 14 3.41 13.89 -17.71
CA PHE A 14 3.31 12.58 -17.10
C PHE A 14 2.60 11.57 -18.00
N GLU A 15 2.86 10.31 -17.74
CA GLU A 15 2.20 9.16 -18.36
C GLU A 15 1.44 8.36 -17.31
N VAL A 16 0.31 7.77 -17.68
CA VAL A 16 -0.46 6.86 -16.84
C VAL A 16 -0.14 5.42 -17.23
N ILE A 17 0.43 4.65 -16.32
CA ILE A 17 0.62 3.21 -16.49
C ILE A 17 -0.49 2.51 -15.70
N LEU A 18 -1.50 2.01 -16.40
CA LEU A 18 -2.65 1.32 -15.80
C LEU A 18 -2.44 -0.18 -15.88
N ILE A 19 -2.37 -0.82 -14.73
CA ILE A 19 -2.19 -2.27 -14.63
C ILE A 19 -3.52 -2.90 -14.21
N ASP A 20 -4.04 -3.80 -15.04
CA ASP A 20 -5.15 -4.65 -14.65
C ASP A 20 -4.61 -5.99 -14.12
N ASP A 21 -4.77 -6.21 -12.83
CA ASP A 21 -4.30 -7.42 -12.14
C ASP A 21 -5.31 -8.58 -12.27
N ALA A 22 -5.72 -8.87 -13.51
CA ALA A 22 -6.71 -9.88 -13.87
C ALA A 22 -8.05 -9.67 -13.14
N SER A 23 -8.66 -8.51 -13.32
CA SER A 23 -9.97 -8.17 -12.75
C SER A 23 -11.02 -9.19 -13.19
N PRO A 24 -11.78 -9.80 -12.23
CA PRO A 24 -12.75 -10.85 -12.56
C PRO A 24 -14.08 -10.32 -13.12
N ASN A 25 -14.21 -9.01 -13.27
CA ASN A 25 -15.41 -8.32 -13.70
C ASN A 25 -15.17 -7.59 -15.05
N ASP A 26 -16.16 -6.86 -15.51
CA ASP A 26 -16.13 -6.09 -16.76
C ASP A 26 -15.41 -4.72 -16.68
N SER A 27 -14.65 -4.46 -15.61
CA SER A 27 -13.94 -3.18 -15.38
C SER A 27 -13.08 -2.79 -16.57
N VAL A 28 -12.35 -3.75 -17.15
CA VAL A 28 -11.48 -3.54 -18.32
C VAL A 28 -12.28 -3.08 -19.53
N ALA A 29 -13.41 -3.76 -19.82
CA ALA A 29 -14.27 -3.40 -20.94
C ALA A 29 -14.88 -2.00 -20.76
N GLN A 30 -15.24 -1.63 -19.53
CA GLN A 30 -15.77 -0.31 -19.21
C GLN A 30 -14.73 0.81 -19.33
N LEU A 31 -13.45 0.49 -19.18
CA LEU A 31 -12.34 1.44 -19.22
C LEU A 31 -11.82 1.67 -20.64
N GLN A 32 -11.91 0.71 -21.56
CA GLN A 32 -11.27 0.75 -22.89
C GLN A 32 -11.55 2.04 -23.68
N ASN A 33 -12.73 2.64 -23.53
CA ASN A 33 -13.12 3.88 -24.20
C ASN A 33 -12.96 5.15 -23.34
N LYS A 34 -12.37 5.03 -22.15
CA LYS A 34 -12.26 6.12 -21.15
C LYS A 34 -10.82 6.36 -20.68
N LEU A 35 -9.87 5.65 -21.25
CA LEU A 35 -8.47 5.83 -20.89
C LEU A 35 -7.97 7.18 -21.38
N PRO A 36 -7.21 7.93 -20.55
CA PRO A 36 -6.48 9.12 -21.00
C PRO A 36 -5.60 8.81 -22.21
N PRO A 37 -5.40 9.76 -23.14
CA PRO A 37 -4.58 9.55 -24.34
C PRO A 37 -3.14 9.09 -24.05
N ASN A 38 -2.58 9.48 -22.90
CA ASN A 38 -1.25 9.15 -22.43
C ASN A 38 -1.24 7.92 -21.49
N THR A 39 -2.15 6.96 -21.69
CA THR A 39 -2.25 5.76 -20.86
C THR A 39 -1.62 4.56 -21.55
N VAL A 40 -0.64 3.94 -20.89
CA VAL A 40 -0.15 2.59 -21.18
C VAL A 40 -0.97 1.60 -20.38
N PHE A 41 -1.68 0.72 -21.06
CA PHE A 41 -2.51 -0.31 -20.42
C PHE A 41 -1.81 -1.67 -20.44
N LEU A 42 -1.60 -2.26 -19.27
CA LEU A 42 -0.86 -3.51 -19.07
C LEU A 42 -1.73 -4.56 -18.36
N PRO A 43 -2.57 -5.31 -19.08
CA PRO A 43 -3.37 -6.38 -18.48
C PRO A 43 -2.50 -7.58 -18.12
N GLN A 44 -2.77 -8.18 -16.95
CA GLN A 44 -2.10 -9.39 -16.50
C GLN A 44 -2.99 -10.62 -16.77
N GLU A 45 -2.37 -11.75 -17.13
CA GLU A 45 -3.08 -13.02 -17.35
C GLU A 45 -3.68 -13.62 -16.09
N ARG A 46 -3.08 -13.29 -14.94
CA ARG A 46 -3.50 -13.76 -13.60
C ARG A 46 -3.27 -12.67 -12.57
N ASN A 47 -4.01 -12.74 -11.47
CA ASN A 47 -3.79 -11.85 -10.34
C ASN A 47 -2.42 -12.15 -9.71
N VAL A 48 -1.48 -11.19 -9.85
CA VAL A 48 -0.09 -11.26 -9.35
C VAL A 48 0.06 -10.57 -7.99
N GLY A 49 -0.94 -9.81 -7.56
CA GLY A 49 -0.98 -9.09 -6.30
C GLY A 49 -0.40 -7.68 -6.36
N PHE A 50 -0.71 -6.90 -5.34
CA PHE A 50 -0.39 -5.47 -5.28
C PHE A 50 1.11 -5.17 -5.49
N ALA A 51 1.99 -5.91 -4.80
CA ALA A 51 3.43 -5.69 -4.89
C ALA A 51 3.96 -5.92 -6.32
N ALA A 52 3.60 -7.05 -6.94
CA ALA A 52 4.07 -7.38 -8.28
C ALA A 52 3.46 -6.47 -9.34
N ALA A 53 2.18 -6.12 -9.23
CA ALA A 53 1.52 -5.20 -10.16
C ALA A 53 2.21 -3.82 -10.13
N ASN A 54 2.47 -3.25 -8.94
CA ASN A 54 3.20 -1.99 -8.84
C ASN A 54 4.64 -2.10 -9.36
N ASN A 55 5.31 -3.23 -9.15
CA ASN A 55 6.65 -3.45 -9.69
C ASN A 55 6.68 -3.47 -11.22
N ILE A 56 5.66 -4.03 -11.87
CA ILE A 56 5.50 -3.97 -13.33
C ILE A 56 5.42 -2.50 -13.79
N GLY A 57 4.61 -1.69 -13.11
CA GLY A 57 4.50 -0.26 -13.40
C GLY A 57 5.79 0.51 -13.16
N MET A 58 6.48 0.27 -12.05
CA MET A 58 7.75 0.91 -11.75
C MET A 58 8.85 0.55 -12.76
N ARG A 59 8.96 -0.72 -13.16
CA ARG A 59 9.93 -1.14 -14.21
C ARG A 59 9.62 -0.42 -15.52
N ARG A 60 8.36 -0.39 -15.93
CA ARG A 60 7.96 0.30 -17.15
C ARG A 60 8.28 1.79 -17.08
N ALA A 61 7.98 2.49 -15.98
CA ALA A 61 8.34 3.90 -15.80
C ALA A 61 9.85 4.15 -15.89
N LEU A 62 10.67 3.25 -15.31
CA LEU A 62 12.12 3.35 -15.42
C LEU A 62 12.62 3.09 -16.85
N ASP A 63 12.06 2.12 -17.56
CA ASP A 63 12.42 1.81 -18.95
C ASP A 63 12.05 2.98 -19.89
N ASP A 64 10.94 3.67 -19.63
CA ASP A 64 10.51 4.85 -20.39
C ASP A 64 11.27 6.13 -20.03
N GLY A 65 12.21 6.08 -19.08
CA GLY A 65 13.06 7.20 -18.74
C GLY A 65 12.47 8.19 -17.74
N CYS A 66 11.38 7.86 -17.04
CA CYS A 66 10.75 8.74 -16.05
C CYS A 66 11.68 9.03 -14.86
N ASP A 67 11.68 10.27 -14.39
CA ASP A 67 12.46 10.67 -13.21
C ASP A 67 11.81 10.24 -11.90
N PHE A 68 10.48 10.03 -11.92
CA PHE A 68 9.68 9.63 -10.77
C PHE A 68 8.68 8.56 -11.15
N ALA A 69 8.33 7.71 -10.21
CA ALA A 69 7.14 6.86 -10.26
C ALA A 69 6.18 7.27 -9.12
N LEU A 70 4.94 7.59 -9.48
CA LEU A 70 3.86 7.80 -8.53
C LEU A 70 3.02 6.54 -8.47
N LEU A 71 3.03 5.84 -7.34
CA LEU A 71 2.06 4.78 -7.09
C LEU A 71 0.78 5.43 -6.56
N LEU A 72 -0.35 5.10 -7.16
CA LEU A 72 -1.66 5.68 -6.83
C LEU A 72 -2.75 4.62 -6.92
N ASN A 73 -3.47 4.40 -5.85
CA ASN A 73 -4.62 3.50 -5.84
C ASN A 73 -5.76 4.03 -6.73
N ASN A 74 -6.44 3.14 -7.43
CA ASN A 74 -7.51 3.48 -8.36
C ASN A 74 -8.83 3.92 -7.70
N ASP A 75 -8.96 3.74 -6.39
CA ASP A 75 -10.10 4.20 -5.56
C ASP A 75 -9.85 5.57 -4.91
N THR A 76 -9.03 6.40 -5.57
CA THR A 76 -8.70 7.76 -5.16
C THR A 76 -9.27 8.80 -6.13
N SER A 77 -9.22 10.06 -5.71
CA SER A 77 -9.44 11.24 -6.52
C SER A 77 -8.44 12.32 -6.11
N VAL A 78 -7.82 12.98 -7.05
CA VAL A 78 -6.78 13.99 -6.83
C VAL A 78 -7.26 15.39 -7.21
N ARG A 79 -6.73 16.43 -6.54
CA ARG A 79 -7.00 17.84 -6.90
C ARG A 79 -6.30 18.19 -8.22
N PRO A 80 -6.75 19.20 -8.97
CA PRO A 80 -6.11 19.59 -10.24
C PRO A 80 -4.63 19.98 -10.11
N ASP A 81 -4.24 20.58 -9.00
CA ASP A 81 -2.89 21.03 -8.67
C ASP A 81 -2.01 19.96 -7.98
N PHE A 82 -2.53 18.76 -7.81
CA PHE A 82 -1.92 17.71 -6.98
C PHE A 82 -0.53 17.30 -7.42
N LEU A 83 -0.33 16.98 -8.72
CA LEU A 83 0.98 16.54 -9.21
C LEU A 83 2.02 17.65 -9.14
N GLU A 84 1.64 18.87 -9.52
CA GLU A 84 2.51 20.04 -9.46
C GLU A 84 2.96 20.31 -8.02
N THR A 85 2.03 20.33 -7.07
CA THR A 85 2.32 20.53 -5.65
C THR A 85 3.21 19.42 -5.09
N LEU A 86 2.87 18.15 -5.37
CA LEU A 86 3.61 17.00 -4.87
C LEU A 86 5.07 17.01 -5.36
N LEU A 87 5.29 17.30 -6.65
CA LEU A 87 6.61 17.38 -7.24
C LEU A 87 7.41 18.58 -6.70
N ALA A 88 6.80 19.76 -6.65
CA ALA A 88 7.46 20.99 -6.20
C ALA A 88 7.89 20.91 -4.72
N GLU A 89 7.08 20.27 -3.88
CA GLU A 89 7.37 20.19 -2.45
C GLU A 89 8.23 19.00 -2.04
N THR A 90 8.41 17.99 -2.90
CA THR A 90 9.23 16.83 -2.58
C THR A 90 10.71 17.24 -2.49
N PRO A 91 11.37 17.05 -1.33
CA PRO A 91 12.80 17.34 -1.22
C PRO A 91 13.62 16.41 -2.10
N ALA A 92 14.73 16.90 -2.64
CA ALA A 92 15.62 16.11 -3.49
C ALA A 92 16.06 14.82 -2.79
N GLY A 93 15.94 13.70 -3.50
CA GLY A 93 16.31 12.37 -3.00
C GLY A 93 15.38 11.79 -1.92
N ALA A 94 14.26 12.43 -1.64
CA ALA A 94 13.27 11.96 -0.67
C ALA A 94 12.10 11.23 -1.33
N VAL A 95 11.48 10.34 -0.58
CA VAL A 95 10.16 9.77 -0.88
C VAL A 95 9.08 10.61 -0.19
N SER A 96 7.97 10.86 -0.85
CA SER A 96 6.90 11.68 -0.27
C SER A 96 5.50 11.10 -0.47
N CYS A 97 4.61 11.47 0.43
CA CYS A 97 3.20 11.15 0.36
C CYS A 97 2.34 12.38 0.61
N PRO A 98 1.16 12.47 -0.01
CA PRO A 98 0.21 13.55 0.22
C PRO A 98 -0.58 13.35 1.52
N LYS A 99 -1.35 14.38 1.89
CA LYS A 99 -2.48 14.25 2.80
C LYS A 99 -3.60 13.48 2.10
N MET A 100 -4.15 12.49 2.79
CA MET A 100 -5.24 11.68 2.27
C MET A 100 -6.47 11.86 3.14
N LEU A 101 -7.54 12.34 2.54
CA LEU A 101 -8.85 12.51 3.16
C LEU A 101 -9.78 11.36 2.74
N PHE A 102 -10.81 11.09 3.51
CA PHE A 102 -11.87 10.22 3.02
C PHE A 102 -12.63 10.88 1.86
N MET A 103 -13.17 10.10 0.93
CA MET A 103 -14.12 10.65 -0.05
C MET A 103 -15.44 11.04 0.61
N ASP A 104 -15.80 10.32 1.69
CA ASP A 104 -16.99 10.57 2.48
C ASP A 104 -16.74 10.14 3.94
N PRO A 105 -16.76 11.09 4.90
CA PRO A 105 -16.86 12.56 4.72
C PRO A 105 -15.54 13.18 4.22
N PRO A 106 -15.59 14.21 3.34
CA PRO A 106 -14.41 14.74 2.65
C PRO A 106 -13.52 15.66 3.50
N ASP A 107 -13.94 15.98 4.71
CA ASP A 107 -13.18 16.78 5.70
C ASP A 107 -12.52 15.91 6.78
N GLU A 108 -12.57 14.59 6.64
CA GLU A 108 -12.00 13.66 7.59
C GLU A 108 -10.70 13.03 7.04
N ILE A 109 -9.66 13.01 7.88
CA ILE A 109 -8.36 12.46 7.50
C ILE A 109 -8.40 10.93 7.49
N TRP A 110 -7.99 10.36 6.37
CA TRP A 110 -7.64 8.94 6.29
C TRP A 110 -6.18 8.70 6.69
N PHE A 111 -5.25 9.59 6.21
CA PHE A 111 -3.83 9.50 6.50
C PHE A 111 -3.14 10.88 6.42
N ALA A 112 -2.42 11.26 7.48
CA ALA A 112 -1.60 12.48 7.56
C ALA A 112 -0.16 12.16 7.98
N GLY A 113 0.45 11.17 7.28
CA GLY A 113 1.73 10.60 7.66
C GLY A 113 1.60 9.45 8.66
N GLY A 114 2.70 8.77 8.94
CA GLY A 114 2.69 7.62 9.83
C GLY A 114 3.97 7.43 10.61
N GLU A 115 3.85 6.64 11.69
CA GLU A 115 4.94 6.17 12.53
C GLU A 115 5.09 4.67 12.36
N LEU A 116 6.32 4.19 12.19
CA LEU A 116 6.67 2.78 12.08
C LEU A 116 7.65 2.39 13.19
N ASP A 117 7.31 1.35 13.93
CA ASP A 117 8.27 0.65 14.77
C ASP A 117 9.00 -0.43 13.92
N PRO A 118 10.26 -0.22 13.55
CA PRO A 118 10.97 -1.15 12.67
C PRO A 118 11.27 -2.51 13.31
N LYS A 119 11.17 -2.63 14.64
CA LYS A 119 11.40 -3.89 15.36
C LYS A 119 10.19 -4.81 15.31
N THR A 120 8.99 -4.24 15.31
CA THR A 120 7.74 -4.99 15.35
C THR A 120 6.94 -4.93 14.05
N GLY A 121 7.29 -4.03 13.13
CA GLY A 121 6.50 -3.73 11.92
C GLY A 121 5.16 -3.07 12.22
N LYS A 122 4.94 -2.59 13.45
CA LYS A 122 3.70 -1.90 13.81
C LYS A 122 3.70 -0.50 13.23
N VAL A 123 2.58 -0.17 12.61
CA VAL A 123 2.33 1.12 12.01
C VAL A 123 1.23 1.85 12.76
N LYS A 124 1.37 3.17 12.87
CA LYS A 124 0.35 4.08 13.37
C LYS A 124 0.12 5.17 12.31
N HIS A 125 -1.10 5.21 11.76
CA HIS A 125 -1.54 6.32 10.93
C HIS A 125 -1.79 7.55 11.79
N LEU A 126 -1.26 8.70 11.40
CA LEU A 126 -1.51 9.96 12.07
C LEU A 126 -2.77 10.59 11.50
N GLY A 127 -3.56 11.22 12.36
CA GLY A 127 -4.76 11.94 11.99
C GLY A 127 -5.98 11.09 11.64
N GLY A 128 -5.86 9.79 11.51
CA GLY A 128 -6.96 8.91 11.07
C GLY A 128 -8.26 9.14 11.84
N HIS A 129 -9.36 9.34 11.10
CA HIS A 129 -10.71 9.65 11.61
C HIS A 129 -10.84 10.97 12.38
N LYS A 130 -9.87 11.89 12.27
CA LYS A 130 -10.01 13.26 12.74
C LYS A 130 -10.40 14.18 11.61
N LYS A 131 -11.05 15.30 11.95
CA LYS A 131 -11.28 16.38 10.97
C LYS A 131 -9.95 17.01 10.56
N ASP A 132 -9.84 17.37 9.30
CA ASP A 132 -8.68 18.13 8.81
C ASP A 132 -8.64 19.50 9.50
N GLY A 133 -7.44 19.90 9.93
CA GLY A 133 -7.24 21.12 10.67
C GLY A 133 -5.77 21.55 10.70
N PRO A 134 -5.48 22.70 11.37
CA PRO A 134 -4.14 23.27 11.41
C PRO A 134 -3.06 22.33 11.94
N GLU A 135 -3.42 21.38 12.82
CA GLU A 135 -2.50 20.37 13.36
C GLU A 135 -1.97 19.37 12.31
N PHE A 136 -2.61 19.33 11.13
CA PHE A 136 -2.20 18.48 9.99
C PHE A 136 -1.73 19.30 8.78
N ALA A 137 -1.43 20.57 8.96
CA ALA A 137 -0.98 21.49 7.90
C ALA A 137 0.55 21.63 7.84
N GLU A 138 1.30 20.93 8.69
CA GLU A 138 2.76 21.02 8.73
C GLU A 138 3.41 19.92 7.88
N LYS A 139 4.29 20.34 6.95
CA LYS A 139 5.20 19.45 6.22
C LYS A 139 6.23 18.86 7.19
N LYS A 140 6.34 17.54 7.23
CA LYS A 140 7.23 16.87 8.20
C LYS A 140 7.82 15.56 7.69
N GLN A 141 8.96 15.19 8.26
CA GLN A 141 9.47 13.85 8.10
C GLN A 141 8.63 12.84 8.89
N VAL A 142 8.45 11.67 8.30
CA VAL A 142 7.69 10.55 8.88
C VAL A 142 8.50 9.27 8.78
N SER A 143 8.16 8.26 9.55
CA SER A 143 8.82 6.95 9.47
C SER A 143 7.97 5.91 8.72
N PHE A 144 6.77 6.27 8.31
CA PHE A 144 5.89 5.43 7.50
C PHE A 144 5.11 6.24 6.48
N ILE A 145 5.05 5.71 5.26
CA ILE A 145 4.21 6.18 4.15
C ILE A 145 3.41 4.99 3.65
N THR A 146 2.09 5.16 3.50
CA THR A 146 1.25 4.15 2.86
C THR A 146 1.38 4.22 1.34
N PHE A 147 1.34 3.06 0.69
CA PHE A 147 1.44 2.98 -0.78
C PHE A 147 0.08 3.13 -1.49
N CYS A 148 -0.92 3.65 -0.77
CA CYS A 148 -2.12 4.19 -1.39
C CYS A 148 -1.78 5.34 -2.36
N CYS A 149 -0.85 6.23 -1.95
CA CYS A 149 -0.26 7.25 -2.82
C CYS A 149 1.15 7.59 -2.32
N VAL A 150 2.16 7.33 -3.15
CA VAL A 150 3.57 7.59 -2.84
C VAL A 150 4.35 8.01 -4.09
N LEU A 151 5.14 9.06 -3.98
CA LEU A 151 6.07 9.52 -5.02
C LEU A 151 7.47 8.98 -4.74
N LEU A 152 7.99 8.23 -5.69
CA LEU A 152 9.28 7.55 -5.64
C LEU A 152 10.21 8.12 -6.72
N PRO A 153 11.31 8.83 -6.38
CA PRO A 153 12.32 9.20 -7.35
C PRO A 153 12.99 7.97 -7.97
N ARG A 154 13.35 8.03 -9.26
CA ARG A 154 14.11 6.98 -9.97
C ARG A 154 15.32 6.51 -9.16
N ALA A 155 16.17 7.45 -8.72
CA ALA A 155 17.37 7.13 -7.97
C ALA A 155 17.10 6.36 -6.66
N VAL A 156 15.94 6.58 -6.03
CA VAL A 156 15.52 5.82 -4.85
C VAL A 156 15.11 4.41 -5.24
N ILE A 157 14.35 4.24 -6.33
CA ILE A 157 13.97 2.90 -6.80
C ILE A 157 15.22 2.10 -7.20
N GLU A 158 16.16 2.72 -7.89
CA GLU A 158 17.44 2.09 -8.27
C GLU A 158 18.29 1.70 -7.05
N LYS A 159 18.28 2.51 -5.99
CA LYS A 159 19.04 2.26 -4.76
C LYS A 159 18.38 1.20 -3.85
N VAL A 160 17.08 1.32 -3.61
CA VAL A 160 16.33 0.51 -2.63
C VAL A 160 15.75 -0.75 -3.26
N GLY A 161 15.55 -0.73 -4.58
CA GLY A 161 14.92 -1.81 -5.35
C GLY A 161 13.40 -1.72 -5.34
N TYR A 162 12.78 -2.80 -5.79
CA TYR A 162 11.34 -2.94 -5.96
C TYR A 162 10.65 -3.45 -4.68
N LEU A 163 9.32 -3.52 -4.69
CA LEU A 163 8.52 -4.12 -3.62
C LEU A 163 8.80 -5.62 -3.49
N ASP A 164 8.70 -6.16 -2.28
CA ASP A 164 8.85 -7.59 -2.05
C ASP A 164 7.58 -8.35 -2.50
N GLU A 165 7.64 -8.95 -3.69
CA GLU A 165 6.52 -9.67 -4.31
C GLU A 165 6.07 -10.90 -3.51
N THR A 166 6.92 -11.40 -2.60
CA THR A 166 6.59 -12.48 -1.67
C THR A 166 5.39 -12.14 -0.78
N LEU A 167 5.18 -10.85 -0.52
CA LEU A 167 4.08 -10.35 0.32
C LEU A 167 2.72 -10.44 -0.37
N PHE A 168 2.67 -10.39 -1.70
CA PHE A 168 1.48 -10.37 -2.53
C PHE A 168 0.64 -9.08 -2.33
N MET A 169 0.10 -8.86 -1.13
CA MET A 169 -0.59 -7.64 -0.72
C MET A 169 -0.53 -7.44 0.79
N TYR A 170 -0.58 -6.22 1.26
CA TYR A 170 -0.40 -5.74 2.64
C TYR A 170 1.01 -5.96 3.19
N CYS A 171 1.50 -4.97 3.90
CA CYS A 171 2.82 -4.87 4.50
C CYS A 171 3.99 -4.67 3.51
N GLU A 172 3.76 -4.56 2.20
CA GLU A 172 4.78 -4.19 1.22
C GLU A 172 5.27 -2.74 1.44
N ASP A 173 4.36 -1.86 1.86
CA ASP A 173 4.68 -0.49 2.28
C ASP A 173 5.54 -0.48 3.56
N VAL A 174 5.23 -1.33 4.53
CA VAL A 174 6.02 -1.50 5.75
C VAL A 174 7.44 -1.99 5.44
N ASP A 175 7.57 -3.04 4.59
CA ASP A 175 8.88 -3.54 4.16
C ASP A 175 9.68 -2.45 3.46
N TYR A 176 9.05 -1.73 2.55
CA TYR A 176 9.73 -0.69 1.78
C TYR A 176 10.17 0.48 2.65
N CYS A 177 9.32 0.94 3.59
CA CYS A 177 9.69 1.98 4.55
C CYS A 177 10.86 1.55 5.47
N ILE A 178 10.93 0.28 5.87
CA ILE A 178 12.09 -0.25 6.60
C ILE A 178 13.36 -0.16 5.74
N ARG A 179 13.30 -0.56 4.46
CA ARG A 179 14.45 -0.49 3.55
C ARG A 179 14.86 0.96 3.24
N LEU A 180 13.90 1.87 3.04
CA LEU A 180 14.17 3.31 2.91
C LEU A 180 14.97 3.84 4.11
N ALA A 181 14.53 3.51 5.33
CA ALA A 181 15.22 3.92 6.55
C ALA A 181 16.62 3.31 6.67
N GLN A 182 16.81 2.05 6.28
CA GLN A 182 18.12 1.38 6.25
C GLN A 182 19.11 2.05 5.27
N GLU A 183 18.58 2.52 4.13
CA GLU A 183 19.36 3.22 3.10
C GLU A 183 19.49 4.73 3.37
N GLY A 184 18.98 5.23 4.50
CA GLY A 184 19.03 6.64 4.86
C GLY A 184 18.21 7.56 3.94
N VAL A 185 17.18 7.03 3.25
CA VAL A 185 16.28 7.80 2.39
C VAL A 185 15.20 8.45 3.25
N PRO A 186 15.08 9.79 3.27
CA PRO A 186 14.07 10.48 4.05
C PRO A 186 12.67 10.31 3.44
N MET A 187 11.68 10.19 4.31
CA MET A 187 10.27 10.09 3.95
C MET A 187 9.54 11.34 4.44
N TRP A 188 8.74 11.98 3.57
CA TRP A 188 8.06 13.23 3.88
C TRP A 188 6.55 13.13 3.69
N PHE A 189 5.82 13.69 4.63
CA PHE A 189 4.41 13.99 4.51
C PHE A 189 4.25 15.43 4.02
N LEU A 190 3.49 15.62 2.93
CA LEU A 190 3.26 16.89 2.26
C LEU A 190 1.77 17.25 2.36
N PRO A 191 1.39 18.16 3.27
CA PRO A 191 -0.01 18.44 3.60
C PRO A 191 -0.76 19.20 2.50
N ASP A 192 -0.07 19.96 1.65
CA ASP A 192 -0.68 20.79 0.61
C ASP A 192 -1.01 19.97 -0.64
N ALA A 193 -0.30 18.86 -0.89
CA ALA A 193 -0.72 17.85 -1.83
C ALA A 193 -1.84 17.00 -1.22
N VAL A 194 -3.05 17.05 -1.79
CA VAL A 194 -4.24 16.43 -1.20
C VAL A 194 -4.90 15.46 -2.18
N ILE A 195 -5.23 14.27 -1.68
CA ILE A 195 -6.07 13.31 -2.38
C ILE A 195 -7.27 12.90 -1.50
N HIS A 196 -8.32 12.39 -2.15
CA HIS A 196 -9.43 11.73 -1.47
C HIS A 196 -9.41 10.24 -1.78
N HIS A 197 -9.57 9.42 -0.76
CA HIS A 197 -9.54 7.97 -0.84
C HIS A 197 -10.89 7.38 -0.44
N LYS A 198 -11.45 6.49 -1.26
CA LYS A 198 -12.75 5.89 -1.00
C LYS A 198 -12.75 5.04 0.26
N ALA A 199 -11.61 4.45 0.59
CA ALA A 199 -11.37 3.58 1.74
C ALA A 199 -12.51 2.58 2.07
N GLY A 200 -12.17 1.42 2.64
CA GLY A 200 -13.16 0.49 3.20
C GLY A 200 -13.55 -0.72 2.36
N GLY A 201 -13.14 -0.84 1.09
CA GLY A 201 -13.54 -1.97 0.23
C GLY A 201 -12.97 -3.33 0.68
N SER A 202 -11.75 -3.38 1.17
CA SER A 202 -11.05 -4.62 1.56
C SER A 202 -10.57 -4.65 3.02
N ALA A 203 -10.63 -3.53 3.74
CA ALA A 203 -10.12 -3.42 5.10
C ALA A 203 -10.96 -4.22 6.10
N GLY A 204 -10.30 -5.01 6.94
CA GLY A 204 -10.93 -5.75 8.04
C GLY A 204 -11.65 -7.04 7.66
N GLY A 205 -11.65 -7.44 6.39
CA GLY A 205 -12.15 -8.73 5.93
C GLY A 205 -11.21 -9.90 6.29
N MET A 206 -11.64 -11.12 5.96
CA MET A 206 -10.85 -12.34 6.20
C MET A 206 -9.50 -12.29 5.49
N LEU A 207 -9.47 -11.87 4.23
CA LEU A 207 -8.25 -11.83 3.41
C LEU A 207 -7.26 -10.79 3.93
N SER A 208 -7.71 -9.59 4.30
CA SER A 208 -6.81 -8.58 4.85
C SER A 208 -6.16 -9.03 6.17
N VAL A 209 -6.95 -9.63 7.07
CA VAL A 209 -6.42 -10.19 8.33
C VAL A 209 -5.46 -11.35 8.07
N TYR A 210 -5.74 -12.20 7.09
CA TYR A 210 -4.85 -13.28 6.67
C TYR A 210 -3.49 -12.73 6.24
N TYR A 211 -3.47 -11.85 5.24
CA TYR A 211 -2.23 -11.32 4.70
C TYR A 211 -1.46 -10.48 5.73
N ILE A 212 -2.12 -9.60 6.48
CA ILE A 212 -1.48 -8.80 7.52
C ILE A 212 -0.83 -9.71 8.58
N THR A 213 -1.53 -10.77 9.04
CA THR A 213 -0.97 -11.70 10.03
C THR A 213 0.26 -12.42 9.48
N ARG A 214 0.14 -13.02 8.29
CA ARG A 214 1.23 -13.76 7.65
C ARG A 214 2.44 -12.88 7.37
N ASN A 215 2.19 -11.72 6.76
CA ASN A 215 3.23 -10.82 6.31
C ASN A 215 3.92 -10.10 7.47
N THR A 216 3.20 -9.75 8.56
CA THR A 216 3.83 -9.22 9.78
C THR A 216 4.77 -10.26 10.41
N LEU A 217 4.39 -11.54 10.42
CA LEU A 217 5.28 -12.61 10.87
C LEU A 217 6.52 -12.73 9.98
N TYR A 218 6.32 -12.67 8.67
CA TYR A 218 7.42 -12.68 7.69
C TYR A 218 8.39 -11.52 7.94
N LEU A 219 7.90 -10.28 8.02
CA LEU A 219 8.75 -9.11 8.24
C LEU A 219 9.50 -9.17 9.57
N THR A 220 8.83 -9.59 10.65
CA THR A 220 9.44 -9.75 11.97
C THR A 220 10.56 -10.80 11.98
N CYS A 221 10.46 -11.79 11.10
CA CYS A 221 11.40 -12.91 11.01
C CYS A 221 12.40 -12.79 9.85
N LYS A 222 12.25 -11.79 8.98
CA LYS A 222 13.11 -11.54 7.81
C LYS A 222 14.57 -11.42 8.27
N GLY A 223 15.47 -12.23 7.68
CA GLY A 223 16.89 -12.28 8.07
C GLY A 223 17.18 -13.02 9.39
N LYS A 224 16.19 -13.67 10.02
CA LYS A 224 16.37 -14.49 11.23
C LYS A 224 16.38 -15.98 10.90
N SER A 225 16.84 -16.81 11.86
CA SER A 225 16.86 -18.27 11.68
C SER A 225 15.45 -18.86 11.62
N ALA A 226 15.32 -20.03 10.95
CA ALA A 226 14.06 -20.77 10.89
C ALA A 226 13.52 -21.13 12.29
N ALA A 227 14.42 -21.44 13.25
CA ALA A 227 14.03 -21.71 14.63
C ALA A 227 13.39 -20.49 15.30
N TYR A 228 13.96 -19.29 15.08
CA TYR A 228 13.38 -18.04 15.56
C TYR A 228 11.99 -17.78 14.96
N ALA A 229 11.84 -17.99 13.64
CA ALA A 229 10.57 -17.81 12.95
C ALA A 229 9.49 -18.75 13.51
N LYS A 230 9.81 -20.02 13.72
CA LYS A 230 8.90 -20.98 14.37
C LYS A 230 8.53 -20.55 15.79
N LEU A 231 9.49 -20.17 16.61
CA LEU A 231 9.24 -19.71 17.98
C LEU A 231 8.27 -18.49 17.99
N LYS A 232 8.51 -17.52 17.12
CA LYS A 232 7.64 -16.32 17.00
C LYS A 232 6.23 -16.64 16.53
N THR A 233 6.04 -17.72 15.78
CA THR A 233 4.72 -18.11 15.25
C THR A 233 3.88 -18.89 16.26
N ILE A 234 4.46 -19.50 17.30
CA ILE A 234 3.73 -20.33 18.30
C ILE A 234 2.57 -19.56 18.92
N LEU A 235 2.81 -18.36 19.46
CA LEU A 235 1.77 -17.57 20.11
C LEU A 235 0.65 -17.13 19.15
N PRO A 236 0.92 -16.59 17.96
CA PRO A 236 -0.09 -16.33 16.93
C PRO A 236 -0.91 -17.57 16.53
N LEU A 237 -0.27 -18.74 16.42
CA LEU A 237 -0.96 -20.01 16.13
C LEU A 237 -1.94 -20.38 17.25
N LEU A 238 -1.50 -20.38 18.51
CA LEU A 238 -2.32 -20.76 19.65
C LEU A 238 -3.48 -19.78 19.85
N THR A 239 -3.20 -18.49 19.82
CA THR A 239 -4.24 -17.46 19.99
C THR A 239 -5.20 -17.42 18.79
N GLY A 240 -4.70 -17.61 17.57
CA GLY A 240 -5.50 -17.71 16.34
C GLY A 240 -6.44 -18.93 16.38
N ALA A 241 -5.90 -20.10 16.74
CA ALA A 241 -6.68 -21.33 16.89
C ALA A 241 -7.77 -21.20 17.97
N ALA A 242 -7.42 -20.67 19.15
CA ALA A 242 -8.38 -20.47 20.24
C ALA A 242 -9.51 -19.52 19.84
N ARG A 243 -9.19 -18.37 19.22
CA ARG A 243 -10.18 -17.41 18.71
C ARG A 243 -11.06 -18.00 17.62
N TYR A 244 -10.48 -18.77 16.71
CA TYR A 244 -11.23 -19.45 15.65
C TYR A 244 -12.19 -20.50 16.24
N ALA A 245 -11.72 -21.35 17.16
CA ALA A 245 -12.54 -22.34 17.85
C ALA A 245 -13.70 -21.70 18.63
N LEU A 246 -13.41 -20.64 19.40
CA LEU A 246 -14.45 -19.89 20.14
C LEU A 246 -15.47 -19.25 19.19
N THR A 247 -15.04 -18.67 18.08
CA THR A 247 -15.92 -18.08 17.07
C THR A 247 -16.85 -19.13 16.47
N LYS A 248 -16.32 -20.34 16.21
CA LYS A 248 -17.07 -21.48 15.72
C LYS A 248 -18.11 -21.97 16.74
N LEU A 249 -17.72 -22.08 18.01
CA LEU A 249 -18.58 -22.52 19.11
C LEU A 249 -19.75 -21.56 19.32
N LEU A 250 -19.50 -20.25 19.23
CA LEU A 250 -20.51 -19.20 19.40
C LEU A 250 -21.38 -18.96 18.15
N GLY A 251 -21.25 -19.75 17.08
CA GLY A 251 -22.01 -19.59 15.83
C GLY A 251 -21.76 -18.26 15.09
N ARG A 252 -20.69 -17.53 15.44
CA ARG A 252 -20.37 -16.24 14.82
C ARG A 252 -19.69 -16.41 13.45
N LYS A 253 -19.76 -15.35 12.59
CA LYS A 253 -19.04 -15.34 11.29
C LYS A 253 -17.53 -15.54 11.50
N LYS A 254 -16.98 -16.57 10.88
CA LYS A 254 -15.59 -17.05 11.10
C LYS A 254 -14.49 -16.20 10.44
N GLY A 255 -14.85 -15.24 9.58
CA GLY A 255 -13.94 -14.58 8.65
C GLY A 255 -12.61 -14.10 9.24
N ARG A 256 -12.63 -13.14 10.17
CA ARG A 256 -11.39 -12.53 10.72
C ARG A 256 -10.55 -13.49 11.55
N SER A 257 -11.18 -14.28 12.44
CA SER A 257 -10.46 -15.23 13.28
C SER A 257 -9.85 -16.37 12.46
N TYR A 258 -10.53 -16.82 11.43
CA TYR A 258 -10.00 -17.80 10.47
C TYR A 258 -8.82 -17.21 9.68
N GLY A 259 -8.94 -15.97 9.19
CA GLY A 259 -7.85 -15.29 8.48
C GLY A 259 -6.56 -15.21 9.31
N ALA A 260 -6.67 -14.79 10.59
CA ALA A 260 -5.52 -14.73 11.50
C ALA A 260 -4.88 -16.10 11.73
N PHE A 261 -5.70 -17.13 12.00
CA PHE A 261 -5.23 -18.49 12.21
C PHE A 261 -4.55 -19.04 10.93
N ARG A 262 -5.22 -18.95 9.79
CA ARG A 262 -4.71 -19.45 8.51
C ARG A 262 -3.41 -18.72 8.10
N GLY A 263 -3.32 -17.39 8.30
CA GLY A 263 -2.10 -16.64 8.03
C GLY A 263 -0.90 -17.11 8.85
N ALA A 264 -1.11 -17.40 10.14
CA ALA A 264 -0.06 -17.97 10.99
C ALA A 264 0.32 -19.40 10.57
N VAL A 265 -0.64 -20.24 10.19
CA VAL A 265 -0.39 -21.61 9.68
C VAL A 265 0.41 -21.58 8.39
N ASP A 266 0.03 -20.74 7.42
CA ASP A 266 0.70 -20.67 6.14
C ASP A 266 2.13 -20.14 6.29
N PHE A 267 2.34 -19.12 7.16
CA PHE A 267 3.70 -18.67 7.50
C PHE A 267 4.54 -19.78 8.14
N TRP A 268 3.97 -20.55 9.10
CA TRP A 268 4.64 -21.68 9.72
C TRP A 268 5.11 -22.73 8.71
N ASN A 269 4.31 -22.96 7.66
CA ASN A 269 4.56 -23.90 6.59
C ASN A 269 5.40 -23.31 5.44
N GLY A 270 5.87 -22.05 5.55
CA GLY A 270 6.64 -21.38 4.50
C GLY A 270 5.82 -20.99 3.27
N LYS A 271 4.50 -20.99 3.36
CA LYS A 271 3.61 -20.61 2.25
C LYS A 271 3.46 -19.09 2.18
N MET A 272 4.01 -18.49 1.14
CA MET A 272 3.93 -17.05 0.85
C MET A 272 3.20 -16.82 -0.48
N GLY A 273 3.13 -15.54 -0.93
CA GLY A 273 2.44 -15.20 -2.17
C GLY A 273 0.91 -15.23 -2.03
N ARG A 274 0.21 -15.58 -3.11
CA ARG A 274 -1.26 -15.64 -3.14
C ARG A 274 -1.78 -16.73 -2.21
N MET A 275 -2.85 -16.40 -1.44
CA MET A 275 -3.53 -17.40 -0.62
C MET A 275 -4.16 -18.48 -1.52
N GLU A 276 -3.78 -19.71 -1.29
CA GLU A 276 -4.43 -20.88 -1.91
C GLU A 276 -5.73 -21.22 -1.16
N GLY A 277 -6.77 -21.58 -1.89
CA GLY A 277 -8.11 -21.89 -1.40
C GLY A 277 -8.19 -23.09 -0.46
#